data_83ced799d6e1749cd9dfa0bb780b5d36
#
_entry.id   83ced799d6e1749cd9dfa0bb780b5d36
#
_cell.length_a   1.000
_cell.length_b   1.000
_cell.length_c   1.000
_cell.angle_alpha   90.00
_cell.angle_beta   90.00
_cell.angle_gamma   90.00
#
_symmetry.space_group_name_H-M   'P 1'
#
loop_
_entity.id
_entity.type
_entity.pdbx_description
1 polymer ?
#
loop_
_entity_poly.entity_id
_entity_poly.type
_entity_poly.pdbx_seq_one_letter_code
_entity_poly.pdbx_strand_id
1 'polypeptide(L)'
;MKDGFIKVAAATPEIKVADCKHNAKQIISLAKELAKKDVKLAVFPELCITGYTCQDLFYQTTLLDGAKNALVTILEELSELDMITVVGLPMQFDSKLYNCAAVTYHGKVLGYVPKQYLPNYNEFYEMRHLSLIHISEPTRQAEIS
;
A
#
# COMPACT_ATOMS: atom_id res chain seq x y z
N MET A 1 -10.01 8.90 -20.18
CA MET A 1 -11.41 8.67 -19.84
C MET A 1 -12.25 8.83 -21.08
N LYS A 2 -13.03 7.83 -21.40
CA LYS A 2 -13.84 7.81 -22.60
C LYS A 2 -15.31 7.66 -22.21
N ASP A 3 -16.19 8.50 -22.76
CA ASP A 3 -17.63 8.47 -22.50
C ASP A 3 -18.02 8.61 -21.02
N GLY A 4 -17.20 9.27 -20.22
CA GLY A 4 -17.46 9.46 -18.79
C GLY A 4 -17.11 8.26 -17.91
N PHE A 5 -16.48 7.21 -18.45
CA PHE A 5 -16.11 6.01 -17.71
C PHE A 5 -14.60 5.86 -17.62
N ILE A 6 -14.14 5.30 -16.51
CA ILE A 6 -12.74 4.88 -16.35
C ILE A 6 -12.72 3.39 -16.03
N LYS A 7 -11.66 2.73 -16.48
CA LYS A 7 -11.44 1.32 -16.15
C LYS A 7 -10.63 1.22 -14.85
N VAL A 8 -11.14 0.45 -13.90
CA VAL A 8 -10.50 0.22 -12.61
C VAL A 8 -10.23 -1.26 -12.43
N ALA A 9 -9.25 -1.60 -11.59
CA ALA A 9 -8.91 -2.98 -11.31
C ALA A 9 -8.57 -3.17 -9.84
N ALA A 10 -9.02 -4.30 -9.28
CA ALA A 10 -8.51 -4.83 -8.03
C ALA A 10 -7.54 -5.94 -8.41
N ALA A 11 -6.28 -5.81 -8.03
CA ALA A 11 -5.21 -6.70 -8.45
C ALA A 11 -4.67 -7.49 -7.25
N THR A 12 -4.45 -8.78 -7.45
CA THR A 12 -3.92 -9.65 -6.40
C THR A 12 -2.62 -10.27 -6.86
N PRO A 13 -1.46 -9.72 -6.50
CA PRO A 13 -0.17 -10.28 -6.88
C PRO A 13 0.18 -11.49 -6.00
N GLU A 14 1.11 -12.28 -6.48
CA GLU A 14 1.69 -13.37 -5.70
C GLU A 14 2.68 -12.80 -4.70
N ILE A 15 2.39 -12.97 -3.40
CA ILE A 15 3.15 -12.34 -2.32
C ILE A 15 3.96 -13.38 -1.55
N LYS A 16 5.19 -13.01 -1.16
CA LYS A 16 6.00 -13.74 -0.20
C LYS A 16 6.11 -12.95 1.08
N VAL A 17 5.80 -13.59 2.21
CA VAL A 17 5.84 -12.93 3.53
C VAL A 17 7.22 -12.35 3.80
N ALA A 18 7.26 -11.08 4.19
CA ALA A 18 8.47 -10.32 4.53
C ALA A 18 9.49 -10.12 3.39
N ASP A 19 9.18 -10.55 2.17
CA ASP A 19 10.06 -10.34 1.03
C ASP A 19 9.60 -9.13 0.21
N CYS A 20 9.93 -7.95 0.72
CA CYS A 20 9.48 -6.70 0.12
C CYS A 20 9.98 -6.51 -1.31
N LYS A 21 11.19 -6.95 -1.64
CA LYS A 21 11.74 -6.85 -2.99
C LYS A 21 10.95 -7.70 -3.98
N HIS A 22 10.68 -8.94 -3.61
CA HIS A 22 9.88 -9.83 -4.43
C HIS A 22 8.48 -9.25 -4.64
N ASN A 23 7.87 -8.80 -3.55
CA ASN A 23 6.51 -8.28 -3.59
C ASN A 23 6.43 -7.01 -4.45
N ALA A 24 7.41 -6.13 -4.36
CA ALA A 24 7.49 -4.95 -5.22
C ALA A 24 7.57 -5.32 -6.69
N LYS A 25 8.37 -6.31 -7.05
CA LYS A 25 8.47 -6.79 -8.44
C LYS A 25 7.13 -7.32 -8.96
N GLN A 26 6.41 -8.07 -8.14
CA GLN A 26 5.11 -8.61 -8.52
C GLN A 26 4.09 -7.49 -8.71
N ILE A 27 4.07 -6.52 -7.82
CA ILE A 27 3.18 -5.36 -7.91
C ILE A 27 3.49 -4.55 -9.18
N ILE A 28 4.76 -4.26 -9.44
CA ILE A 28 5.20 -3.50 -10.61
C ILE A 28 4.82 -4.21 -11.91
N SER A 29 5.09 -5.50 -11.99
CA SER A 29 4.77 -6.29 -13.17
C SER A 29 3.27 -6.28 -13.47
N LEU A 30 2.46 -6.52 -12.46
CA LEU A 30 1.00 -6.54 -12.60
C LEU A 30 0.46 -5.15 -12.93
N ALA A 31 0.99 -4.10 -12.29
CA ALA A 31 0.58 -2.72 -12.58
C ALA A 31 0.87 -2.33 -14.04
N LYS A 32 2.03 -2.72 -14.56
CA LYS A 32 2.39 -2.46 -15.96
C LYS A 32 1.46 -3.19 -16.92
N GLU A 33 1.08 -4.42 -16.60
CA GLU A 33 0.11 -5.18 -17.39
C GLU A 33 -1.24 -4.48 -17.42
N LEU A 34 -1.72 -4.04 -16.27
CA LEU A 34 -3.00 -3.34 -16.14
C LEU A 34 -3.00 -2.01 -16.90
N ALA A 35 -1.89 -1.28 -16.86
CA ALA A 35 -1.75 -0.03 -17.59
C ALA A 35 -1.87 -0.27 -19.11
N LYS A 36 -1.34 -1.37 -19.61
CA LYS A 36 -1.47 -1.74 -21.03
C LYS A 36 -2.92 -2.03 -21.41
N LYS A 37 -3.76 -2.39 -20.46
CA LYS A 37 -5.20 -2.63 -20.66
C LYS A 37 -6.03 -1.38 -20.41
N ASP A 38 -5.40 -0.23 -20.35
CA ASP A 38 -6.03 1.06 -20.16
C ASP A 38 -6.73 1.22 -18.80
N VAL A 39 -6.25 0.54 -17.79
CA VAL A 39 -6.71 0.71 -16.41
C VAL A 39 -6.19 2.05 -15.89
N LYS A 40 -7.05 2.82 -15.22
CA LYS A 40 -6.70 4.15 -14.68
C LYS A 40 -6.56 4.18 -13.17
N LEU A 41 -7.08 3.17 -12.48
CA LEU A 41 -6.95 3.01 -11.04
C LEU A 41 -6.77 1.53 -10.74
N ALA A 42 -5.64 1.17 -10.14
CA ALA A 42 -5.35 -0.19 -9.70
C ALA A 42 -5.18 -0.22 -8.20
N VAL A 43 -5.95 -1.06 -7.53
CA VAL A 43 -5.90 -1.22 -6.07
C VAL A 43 -5.34 -2.60 -5.74
N PHE A 44 -4.29 -2.61 -4.94
CA PHE A 44 -3.62 -3.82 -4.48
C PHE A 44 -4.02 -4.15 -3.04
N PRO A 45 -3.83 -5.40 -2.58
CA PRO A 45 -4.32 -5.82 -1.27
C PRO A 45 -3.64 -5.10 -0.10
N GLU A 46 -4.32 -5.14 1.03
CA GLU A 46 -3.80 -4.67 2.32
C GLU A 46 -2.45 -5.33 2.61
N LEU A 47 -1.48 -4.52 3.06
CA LEU A 47 -0.14 -4.98 3.42
C LEU A 47 0.55 -5.80 2.32
N CYS A 48 0.27 -5.52 1.05
CA CYS A 48 0.80 -6.32 -0.06
C CYS A 48 2.32 -6.19 -0.24
N ILE A 49 2.94 -5.14 0.28
CA ILE A 49 4.39 -4.97 0.20
C ILE A 49 5.11 -5.94 1.15
N THR A 50 4.57 -6.18 2.33
CA THR A 50 5.19 -7.06 3.33
C THR A 50 4.55 -8.45 3.40
N GLY A 51 3.29 -8.56 3.01
CA GLY A 51 2.44 -9.67 3.38
C GLY A 51 1.71 -9.37 4.68
N TYR A 52 0.53 -9.94 4.83
CA TYR A 52 -0.35 -9.70 5.98
C TYR A 52 0.12 -10.42 7.25
N THR A 53 0.70 -11.60 7.11
CA THR A 53 1.00 -12.50 8.23
C THR A 53 2.44 -12.41 8.74
N CYS A 54 3.04 -11.20 8.71
CA CYS A 54 4.41 -11.00 9.21
C CYS A 54 4.52 -11.13 10.73
N GLN A 55 3.42 -10.96 11.46
CA GLN A 55 3.38 -11.07 12.92
C GLN A 55 4.43 -10.16 13.60
N ASP A 56 5.28 -10.73 14.44
CA ASP A 56 6.28 -9.95 15.18
C ASP A 56 7.34 -9.29 14.28
N LEU A 57 7.47 -9.72 13.03
CA LEU A 57 8.39 -9.11 12.08
C LEU A 57 8.05 -7.64 11.80
N PHE A 58 6.78 -7.24 12.00
CA PHE A 58 6.38 -5.84 11.85
C PHE A 58 7.14 -4.89 12.78
N TYR A 59 7.69 -5.40 13.89
CA TYR A 59 8.47 -4.58 14.81
C TYR A 59 9.93 -4.43 14.41
N GLN A 60 10.37 -5.13 13.38
CA GLN A 60 11.76 -5.07 12.94
C GLN A 60 11.98 -3.89 12.00
N THR A 61 12.98 -3.09 12.33
CA THR A 61 13.37 -1.94 11.50
C THR A 61 13.71 -2.38 10.08
N THR A 62 14.35 -3.53 9.92
CA THR A 62 14.72 -4.08 8.61
C THR A 62 13.50 -4.27 7.71
N LEU A 63 12.40 -4.79 8.26
CA LEU A 63 11.17 -4.97 7.49
C LEU A 63 10.56 -3.62 7.09
N LEU A 64 10.52 -2.67 8.03
CA LEU A 64 9.95 -1.34 7.77
C LEU A 64 10.78 -0.57 6.75
N ASP A 65 12.10 -0.66 6.82
CA ASP A 65 13.00 -0.05 5.84
C ASP A 65 12.85 -0.73 4.48
N GLY A 66 12.72 -2.04 4.47
CA GLY A 66 12.45 -2.81 3.26
C GLY A 66 11.15 -2.39 2.59
N ALA A 67 10.12 -2.16 3.38
CA ALA A 67 8.82 -1.70 2.88
C ALA A 67 8.93 -0.30 2.26
N LYS A 68 9.64 0.62 2.92
CA LYS A 68 9.90 1.96 2.38
C LYS A 68 10.66 1.90 1.06
N ASN A 69 11.73 1.12 1.02
CA ASN A 69 12.55 0.98 -0.19
C ASN A 69 11.75 0.36 -1.33
N ALA A 70 10.90 -0.61 -1.02
CA ALA A 70 10.01 -1.21 -1.99
C ALA A 70 9.02 -0.17 -2.56
N LEU A 71 8.47 0.67 -1.71
CA LEU A 71 7.58 1.75 -2.16
C LEU A 71 8.32 2.71 -3.10
N VAL A 72 9.54 3.10 -2.76
CA VAL A 72 10.36 3.98 -3.62
C VAL A 72 10.57 3.32 -4.98
N THR A 73 10.90 2.04 -5.02
CA THR A 73 11.08 1.29 -6.26
C THR A 73 9.79 1.28 -7.09
N ILE A 74 8.65 1.05 -6.45
CA ILE A 74 7.35 1.08 -7.12
C ILE A 74 7.09 2.46 -7.72
N LEU A 75 7.35 3.52 -6.97
CA LEU A 75 7.16 4.90 -7.45
C LEU A 75 8.01 5.18 -8.68
N GLU A 76 9.29 4.79 -8.66
CA GLU A 76 10.19 5.00 -9.77
C GLU A 76 9.77 4.22 -11.01
N GLU A 77 9.44 2.95 -10.85
CA GLU A 77 9.10 2.07 -11.94
C GLU A 77 7.75 2.39 -12.59
N LEU A 78 6.83 2.97 -11.84
CA LEU A 78 5.51 3.30 -12.34
C LEU A 78 5.35 4.79 -12.66
N SER A 79 6.44 5.56 -12.61
CA SER A 79 6.40 7.02 -12.77
C SER A 79 5.82 7.50 -14.11
N GLU A 80 6.01 6.71 -15.17
CA GLU A 80 5.55 7.07 -16.52
C GLU A 80 4.09 6.65 -16.80
N LEU A 81 3.47 5.91 -15.89
CA LEU A 81 2.13 5.38 -16.11
C LEU A 81 1.05 6.40 -15.74
N ASP A 82 0.07 6.55 -16.61
CA ASP A 82 -1.11 7.37 -16.33
C ASP A 82 -2.16 6.52 -15.59
N MET A 83 -1.80 6.11 -14.39
CA MET A 83 -2.63 5.22 -13.58
C MET A 83 -2.37 5.50 -12.10
N ILE A 84 -3.44 5.69 -11.34
CA ILE A 84 -3.35 5.76 -9.89
C ILE A 84 -3.18 4.34 -9.37
N THR A 85 -2.20 4.14 -8.51
CA THR A 85 -1.93 2.83 -7.90
C THR A 85 -2.02 2.96 -6.38
N VAL A 86 -2.74 2.05 -5.75
CA VAL A 86 -2.90 2.01 -4.30
C VAL A 86 -2.25 0.73 -3.79
N VAL A 87 -1.26 0.86 -2.92
CA VAL A 87 -0.52 -0.27 -2.36
C VAL A 87 -0.51 -0.22 -0.84
N GLY A 88 -0.55 -1.38 -0.19
CA GLY A 88 -0.59 -1.49 1.26
C GLY A 88 0.79 -1.76 1.86
N LEU A 89 1.13 -1.07 2.96
CA LEU A 89 2.38 -1.28 3.67
C LEU A 89 2.26 -0.84 5.12
N PRO A 90 3.08 -1.41 6.02
CA PRO A 90 3.20 -0.88 7.37
C PRO A 90 4.09 0.36 7.35
N MET A 91 3.74 1.36 8.13
CA MET A 91 4.53 2.58 8.26
C MET A 91 4.65 2.96 9.73
N GLN A 92 5.79 3.53 10.10
CA GLN A 92 6.05 3.98 11.46
C GLN A 92 5.99 5.52 11.52
N PHE A 93 5.19 6.04 12.43
CA PHE A 93 5.10 7.47 12.73
C PHE A 93 5.13 7.65 14.25
N ASP A 94 5.98 8.54 14.75
CA ASP A 94 6.08 8.82 16.17
C ASP A 94 6.19 7.55 17.03
N SER A 95 7.03 6.64 16.62
CA SER A 95 7.28 5.36 17.30
C SER A 95 6.08 4.39 17.31
N LYS A 96 5.03 4.70 16.57
CA LYS A 96 3.86 3.83 16.42
C LYS A 96 3.80 3.25 15.02
N LEU A 97 3.29 2.05 14.93
CA LEU A 97 3.18 1.30 13.69
C LEU A 97 1.74 1.34 13.17
N TYR A 98 1.58 1.69 11.90
CA TYR A 98 0.28 1.83 11.26
C TYR A 98 0.18 0.97 10.01
N ASN A 99 -1.01 0.46 9.76
CA ASN A 99 -1.35 -0.22 8.51
C ASN A 99 -1.90 0.85 7.56
N CYS A 100 -1.18 1.12 6.48
CA CYS A 100 -1.51 2.20 5.57
C CYS A 100 -1.69 1.73 4.13
N ALA A 101 -2.49 2.46 3.39
CA ALA A 101 -2.54 2.40 1.95
C ALA A 101 -1.84 3.65 1.40
N ALA A 102 -0.88 3.45 0.52
CA ALA A 102 -0.22 4.54 -0.19
C ALA A 102 -0.91 4.75 -1.54
N VAL A 103 -1.44 5.93 -1.76
CA VAL A 103 -2.06 6.30 -3.04
C VAL A 103 -1.00 7.00 -3.88
N THR A 104 -0.66 6.43 -5.03
CA THR A 104 0.47 6.90 -5.84
C THR A 104 0.05 7.28 -7.25
N TYR A 105 0.75 8.25 -7.83
CA TYR A 105 0.53 8.69 -9.20
C TYR A 105 1.78 9.40 -9.72
N HIS A 106 2.22 9.03 -10.92
CA HIS A 106 3.40 9.63 -11.60
C HIS A 106 4.63 9.76 -10.70
N GLY A 107 4.97 8.68 -9.99
CA GLY A 107 6.18 8.64 -9.17
C GLY A 107 6.06 9.37 -7.84
N LYS A 108 4.87 9.78 -7.43
CA LYS A 108 4.64 10.51 -6.18
C LYS A 108 3.58 9.82 -5.34
N VAL A 109 3.71 9.94 -4.03
CA VAL A 109 2.65 9.54 -3.11
C VAL A 109 1.72 10.74 -2.95
N LEU A 110 0.45 10.55 -3.31
CA LEU A 110 -0.57 11.58 -3.14
C LEU A 110 -1.04 11.66 -1.69
N GLY A 111 -1.00 10.55 -0.98
CA GLY A 111 -1.40 10.50 0.41
C GLY A 111 -1.33 9.08 0.96
N TYR A 112 -1.39 8.98 2.29
CA TYR A 112 -1.45 7.71 3.00
C TYR A 112 -2.78 7.60 3.72
N VAL A 113 -3.46 6.48 3.55
CA VAL A 113 -4.74 6.21 4.21
C VAL A 113 -4.51 5.18 5.31
N PRO A 114 -4.58 5.57 6.58
CA PRO A 114 -4.44 4.61 7.67
C PRO A 114 -5.72 3.80 7.84
N LYS A 115 -5.56 2.54 8.21
CA LYS A 115 -6.70 1.69 8.54
C LYS A 115 -7.31 2.14 9.85
N GLN A 116 -8.61 2.34 9.88
CA GLN A 116 -9.31 2.83 11.08
C GLN A 116 -9.84 1.72 11.98
N TYR A 117 -10.11 0.55 11.42
CA TYR A 117 -10.56 -0.60 12.19
C TYR A 117 -9.53 -1.71 12.09
N LEU A 118 -9.01 -2.13 13.23
CA LEU A 118 -8.02 -3.19 13.30
C LEU A 118 -8.68 -4.43 13.94
N PRO A 119 -8.91 -5.50 13.17
CA PRO A 119 -9.44 -6.73 13.74
C PRO A 119 -8.46 -7.31 14.77
N ASN A 120 -8.99 -7.83 15.89
CA ASN A 120 -8.18 -8.37 16.96
C ASN A 120 -8.76 -9.69 17.48
N TYR A 121 -9.08 -10.60 16.58
CA TYR A 121 -9.61 -11.91 16.89
C TYR A 121 -9.06 -12.96 15.93
N ASN A 122 -8.93 -14.18 16.44
CA ASN A 122 -8.36 -15.30 15.67
C ASN A 122 -6.99 -14.93 15.08
N GLU A 123 -6.82 -15.07 13.77
CA GLU A 123 -5.59 -14.73 13.06
C GLU A 123 -5.47 -13.24 12.74
N PHE A 124 -6.47 -12.44 13.07
CA PHE A 124 -6.48 -11.00 12.81
C PHE A 124 -6.04 -10.23 14.05
N TYR A 125 -4.79 -10.38 14.44
CA TYR A 125 -4.26 -9.72 15.63
C TYR A 125 -3.55 -8.42 15.32
N GLU A 126 -4.11 -7.63 14.41
CA GLU A 126 -3.48 -6.36 13.98
C GLU A 126 -3.25 -5.39 15.13
N MET A 127 -4.15 -5.35 16.11
CA MET A 127 -4.01 -4.42 17.24
C MET A 127 -2.80 -4.72 18.12
N ARG A 128 -2.19 -5.91 17.99
CA ARG A 128 -0.93 -6.24 18.66
C ARG A 128 0.25 -5.59 17.99
N HIS A 129 0.18 -5.38 16.69
CA HIS A 129 1.30 -4.96 15.86
C HIS A 129 1.12 -3.55 15.33
N LEU A 130 -0.10 -3.18 15.01
CA LEU A 130 -0.44 -1.93 14.34
C LEU A 130 -1.36 -1.08 15.19
N SER A 131 -1.24 0.23 15.04
CA SER A 131 -2.09 1.20 15.72
C SER A 131 -2.90 2.00 14.72
N LEU A 132 -4.00 2.56 15.16
CA LEU A 132 -4.75 3.52 14.37
C LEU A 132 -4.06 4.87 14.43
N ILE A 133 -4.02 5.57 13.31
CA ILE A 133 -3.60 6.96 13.28
C ILE A 133 -4.72 7.80 13.87
N HIS A 134 -4.38 8.63 14.86
CA HIS A 134 -5.25 9.69 15.31
C HIS A 134 -5.05 10.88 14.39
N ILE A 135 -5.94 11.01 13.43
CA ILE A 135 -5.88 12.11 12.48
C ILE A 135 -6.62 13.28 13.12
N SER A 136 -5.86 14.23 13.63
CA SER A 136 -6.40 15.40 14.28
C SER A 136 -6.68 16.55 13.31
N GLU A 137 -6.09 16.49 12.12
CA GLU A 137 -6.29 17.53 11.11
C GLU A 137 -7.49 17.18 10.23
N PRO A 138 -8.57 17.94 10.31
CA PRO A 138 -9.75 17.68 9.47
C PRO A 138 -9.45 17.65 7.98
N THR A 139 -8.56 18.51 7.51
CA THR A 139 -8.12 18.55 6.12
C THR A 139 -7.52 17.22 5.69
N ARG A 140 -6.68 16.65 6.54
CA ARG A 140 -6.02 15.38 6.27
C ARG A 140 -7.03 14.24 6.17
N GLN A 141 -8.02 14.22 7.03
CA GLN A 141 -9.09 13.21 6.97
C GLN A 141 -9.90 13.36 5.69
N ALA A 142 -10.19 14.59 5.30
CA ALA A 142 -10.94 14.86 4.08
C ALA A 142 -10.18 14.39 2.84
N GLU A 143 -8.86 14.50 2.85
CA GLU A 143 -8.03 14.09 1.73
C GLU A 143 -7.97 12.57 1.56
N ILE A 144 -8.03 11.84 2.65
CA ILE A 144 -7.83 10.38 2.64
C ILE A 144 -9.11 9.58 2.82
N SER A 145 -10.22 10.23 3.08
CA SER A 145 -11.53 9.56 3.18
C SER A 145 -12.36 9.72 1.90
#